data_fe958201b2812f24b07003f3c39e991c
#
_entry.id   fe958201b2812f24b07003f3c39e991c
#
_cell.length_a   1.000
_cell.length_b   1.000
_cell.length_c   1.000
_cell.angle_alpha   90.00
_cell.angle_beta   90.00
_cell.angle_gamma   90.00
#
_symmetry.space_group_name_H-M   'P 1'
#
loop_
_entity.id
_entity.type
_entity.pdbx_description
1 polymer ?
#
loop_
_entity_poly.entity_id
_entity_poly.type
_entity_poly.pdbx_seq_one_letter_code
_entity_poly.pdbx_strand_id
1 'polypeptide(L)'
;MSGRLDPSRTSVQYAVRKPLLAWLSSQQVAGLELLDVGCGDRPYEELLRGAARIVGFDVPGNVHADLHGSIDAIPVDDGSFDVVLCLQVLEHVPDPAAAVRELRRVVKPGGRVLLSTHGVYPYHPNPEDLWRWTHSGLDRLFRDNGDWSSVSVSAGAGTAGTVAMLAAHLVDLLFKRARLRRAARPFVALLNAAGEGLDNAIPLLRQPVPGSLAANYHVEAIAS
;
A
#
# COMPACT_ATOMS: atom_id res chain seq x y z
N MET A 1 -11.07 1.64 -17.59
CA MET A 1 -9.91 2.10 -16.77
C MET A 1 -10.33 2.05 -15.33
N SER A 2 -9.62 1.33 -14.52
CA SER A 2 -9.92 1.15 -13.10
C SER A 2 -9.84 2.50 -12.38
N GLY A 3 -10.86 2.88 -11.61
CA GLY A 3 -10.83 4.09 -10.77
C GLY A 3 -9.75 4.06 -9.66
N ARG A 4 -8.89 3.03 -9.69
CA ARG A 4 -7.68 2.93 -8.87
C ARG A 4 -6.55 3.82 -9.40
N LEU A 5 -6.42 4.01 -10.72
CA LEU A 5 -5.39 4.84 -11.34
C LEU A 5 -5.73 6.34 -11.40
N ASP A 6 -7.00 6.68 -11.19
CA ASP A 6 -7.47 8.08 -11.12
C ASP A 6 -8.33 8.28 -9.86
N PRO A 7 -7.71 8.46 -8.69
CA PRO A 7 -8.41 8.60 -7.42
C PRO A 7 -9.15 9.93 -7.36
N SER A 8 -10.47 9.88 -7.52
CA SER A 8 -11.33 11.06 -7.34
C SER A 8 -11.37 11.49 -5.87
N ARG A 9 -11.35 12.79 -5.62
CA ARG A 9 -11.59 13.37 -4.29
C ARG A 9 -12.95 12.98 -3.70
N THR A 10 -13.90 12.54 -4.51
CA THR A 10 -15.20 12.02 -4.03
C THR A 10 -15.12 10.59 -3.48
N SER A 11 -13.95 9.95 -3.56
CA SER A 11 -13.71 8.61 -3.02
C SER A 11 -13.26 8.67 -1.56
N VAL A 12 -13.84 7.83 -0.72
CA VAL A 12 -13.38 7.65 0.68
C VAL A 12 -11.97 7.05 0.77
N GLN A 13 -11.47 6.46 -0.30
CA GLN A 13 -10.12 5.88 -0.38
C GLN A 13 -9.08 6.86 -0.95
N TYR A 14 -9.44 8.11 -1.18
CA TYR A 14 -8.58 9.10 -1.81
C TYR A 14 -7.24 9.28 -1.07
N ALA A 15 -7.29 9.40 0.26
CA ALA A 15 -6.11 9.62 1.10
C ALA A 15 -5.12 8.44 1.12
N VAL A 16 -5.56 7.24 0.74
CA VAL A 16 -4.69 6.07 0.57
C VAL A 16 -4.20 5.98 -0.88
N ARG A 17 -5.12 6.06 -1.84
CA ARG A 17 -4.80 5.79 -3.26
C ARG A 17 -3.93 6.85 -3.90
N LYS A 18 -4.22 8.13 -3.65
CA LYS A 18 -3.46 9.21 -4.31
C LYS A 18 -1.98 9.23 -3.93
N PRO A 19 -1.60 9.16 -2.63
CA PRO A 19 -0.19 9.07 -2.25
C PRO A 19 0.48 7.79 -2.75
N LEU A 20 -0.21 6.65 -2.73
CA LEU A 20 0.31 5.39 -3.25
C LEU A 20 0.67 5.50 -4.73
N LEU A 21 -0.23 6.07 -5.56
CA LEU A 21 0.04 6.26 -6.98
C LEU A 21 1.21 7.21 -7.23
N ALA A 22 1.27 8.32 -6.49
CA ALA A 22 2.38 9.27 -6.59
C ALA A 22 3.72 8.61 -6.24
N TRP A 23 3.74 7.80 -5.17
CA TRP A 23 4.92 7.06 -4.75
C TRP A 23 5.33 5.99 -5.76
N LEU A 24 4.39 5.19 -6.28
CA LEU A 24 4.68 4.19 -7.31
C LEU A 24 5.16 4.84 -8.62
N SER A 25 4.53 5.93 -9.05
CA SER A 25 4.95 6.65 -10.26
C SER A 25 6.35 7.28 -10.16
N SER A 26 6.85 7.50 -8.95
CA SER A 26 8.23 8.00 -8.74
C SER A 26 9.29 6.89 -8.79
N GLN A 27 8.87 5.61 -8.82
CA GLN A 27 9.79 4.49 -8.78
C GLN A 27 10.48 4.29 -10.14
N GLN A 28 11.81 4.16 -10.09
CA GLN A 28 12.60 3.83 -11.27
C GLN A 28 12.60 2.31 -11.47
N VAL A 29 11.87 1.84 -12.47
CA VAL A 29 11.70 0.40 -12.76
C VAL A 29 12.13 0.02 -14.18
N ALA A 30 12.65 0.98 -14.95
CA ALA A 30 13.02 0.76 -16.35
C ALA A 30 14.07 -0.35 -16.49
N GLY A 31 13.76 -1.37 -17.28
CA GLY A 31 14.64 -2.49 -17.56
C GLY A 31 14.77 -3.52 -16.42
N LEU A 32 14.04 -3.38 -15.30
CA LEU A 32 14.08 -4.27 -14.15
C LEU A 32 13.05 -5.40 -14.24
N GLU A 33 13.34 -6.53 -13.58
CA GLU A 33 12.39 -7.63 -13.37
C GLU A 33 11.64 -7.45 -12.08
N LEU A 34 10.30 -7.43 -12.14
CA LEU A 34 9.40 -7.17 -11.03
C LEU A 34 8.55 -8.38 -10.66
N LEU A 35 8.36 -8.60 -9.36
CA LEU A 35 7.33 -9.48 -8.81
C LEU A 35 6.26 -8.62 -8.13
N ASP A 36 4.98 -8.80 -8.51
CA ASP A 36 3.83 -8.13 -7.88
C ASP A 36 3.10 -9.15 -7.00
N VAL A 37 3.38 -9.12 -5.69
CA VAL A 37 2.84 -10.05 -4.69
C VAL A 37 1.49 -9.55 -4.20
N GLY A 38 0.45 -10.39 -4.34
CA GLY A 38 -0.95 -9.99 -4.15
C GLY A 38 -1.42 -9.09 -5.30
N CYS A 39 -1.10 -9.46 -6.53
CA CYS A 39 -1.30 -8.63 -7.73
C CYS A 39 -2.78 -8.28 -8.00
N GLY A 40 -3.73 -9.06 -7.46
CA GLY A 40 -5.16 -8.86 -7.70
C GLY A 40 -5.51 -8.85 -9.18
N ASP A 41 -6.20 -7.81 -9.63
CA ASP A 41 -6.52 -7.54 -11.04
C ASP A 41 -5.44 -6.70 -11.75
N ARG A 42 -4.22 -6.68 -11.23
CA ARG A 42 -3.01 -5.97 -11.74
C ARG A 42 -3.25 -4.47 -11.98
N PRO A 43 -3.81 -3.75 -11.03
CA PRO A 43 -4.29 -2.38 -11.25
C PRO A 43 -3.18 -1.36 -11.47
N TYR A 44 -1.94 -1.68 -11.06
CA TYR A 44 -0.78 -0.76 -11.09
C TYR A 44 0.21 -1.06 -12.22
N GLU A 45 0.01 -2.13 -12.99
CA GLU A 45 0.92 -2.55 -14.05
C GLU A 45 1.18 -1.45 -15.07
N GLU A 46 0.17 -0.63 -15.37
CA GLU A 46 0.31 0.50 -16.27
C GLU A 46 1.34 1.54 -15.82
N LEU A 47 1.50 1.74 -14.51
CA LEU A 47 2.51 2.65 -13.95
C LEU A 47 3.94 2.09 -14.05
N LEU A 48 4.06 0.79 -14.26
CA LEU A 48 5.31 0.04 -14.24
C LEU A 48 5.76 -0.41 -15.64
N ARG A 49 5.17 0.14 -16.70
CA ARG A 49 5.40 -0.26 -18.12
C ARG A 49 6.87 -0.17 -18.59
N GLY A 50 7.72 0.51 -17.85
CA GLY A 50 9.16 0.55 -18.16
C GLY A 50 9.93 -0.69 -17.73
N ALA A 51 9.34 -1.56 -16.92
CA ALA A 51 9.97 -2.80 -16.48
C ALA A 51 10.24 -3.76 -17.65
N ALA A 52 11.31 -4.54 -17.56
CA ALA A 52 11.61 -5.57 -18.54
C ALA A 52 10.60 -6.72 -18.49
N ARG A 53 10.15 -7.03 -17.25
CA ARG A 53 9.16 -8.09 -16.99
C ARG A 53 8.41 -7.77 -15.68
N ILE A 54 7.11 -8.08 -15.65
CA ILE A 54 6.29 -8.04 -14.44
C ILE A 54 5.61 -9.38 -14.29
N VAL A 55 5.89 -10.07 -13.17
CA VAL A 55 5.27 -11.35 -12.80
C VAL A 55 4.27 -11.09 -11.70
N GLY A 56 3.00 -11.43 -11.93
CA GLY A 56 1.95 -11.36 -10.92
C GLY A 56 1.90 -12.64 -10.10
N PHE A 57 1.91 -12.52 -8.78
CA PHE A 57 1.73 -13.63 -7.85
C PHE A 57 0.53 -13.38 -6.95
N ASP A 58 -0.33 -14.38 -6.75
CA ASP A 58 -1.50 -14.28 -5.87
C ASP A 58 -1.93 -15.66 -5.34
N VAL A 59 -2.92 -15.66 -4.46
CA VAL A 59 -3.53 -16.90 -3.95
C VAL A 59 -4.14 -17.74 -5.08
N PRO A 60 -4.25 -19.06 -4.90
CA PRO A 60 -4.89 -19.94 -5.89
C PRO A 60 -6.29 -19.46 -6.29
N GLY A 61 -6.55 -19.48 -7.60
CA GLY A 61 -7.84 -19.08 -8.17
C GLY A 61 -7.89 -17.66 -8.75
N ASN A 62 -6.89 -16.83 -8.53
CA ASN A 62 -6.79 -15.53 -9.23
C ASN A 62 -6.34 -15.76 -10.68
N VAL A 63 -7.25 -15.50 -11.62
CA VAL A 63 -7.00 -15.72 -13.08
C VAL A 63 -6.04 -14.69 -13.69
N HIS A 64 -5.72 -13.61 -12.97
CA HIS A 64 -4.81 -12.58 -13.43
C HIS A 64 -3.36 -12.81 -12.98
N ALA A 65 -3.12 -13.74 -12.05
CA ALA A 65 -1.78 -14.05 -11.58
C ALA A 65 -1.06 -15.04 -12.53
N ASP A 66 0.25 -14.85 -12.69
CA ASP A 66 1.12 -15.78 -13.43
C ASP A 66 1.56 -16.93 -12.54
N LEU A 67 1.74 -16.67 -11.24
CA LEU A 67 2.14 -17.64 -10.23
C LEU A 67 1.14 -17.63 -9.07
N HIS A 68 0.96 -18.81 -8.44
CA HIS A 68 0.00 -18.99 -7.37
C HIS A 68 0.65 -19.65 -6.15
N GLY A 69 0.25 -19.22 -4.95
CA GLY A 69 0.74 -19.81 -3.70
C GLY A 69 0.41 -18.96 -2.48
N SER A 70 1.06 -19.30 -1.37
CA SER A 70 1.04 -18.49 -0.16
C SER A 70 2.23 -17.54 -0.14
N ILE A 71 2.05 -16.32 0.41
CA ILE A 71 3.10 -15.30 0.46
C ILE A 71 4.33 -15.72 1.28
N ASP A 72 4.20 -16.70 2.16
CA ASP A 72 5.28 -17.29 2.96
C ASP A 72 6.01 -18.45 2.25
N ALA A 73 5.63 -18.78 1.00
CA ALA A 73 6.24 -19.83 0.18
C ALA A 73 6.05 -19.53 -1.32
N ILE A 74 6.67 -18.46 -1.82
CA ILE A 74 6.57 -18.05 -3.22
C ILE A 74 7.38 -19.02 -4.10
N PRO A 75 6.80 -19.62 -5.17
CA PRO A 75 7.41 -20.69 -5.94
C PRO A 75 8.44 -20.18 -6.97
N VAL A 76 9.46 -19.48 -6.50
CA VAL A 76 10.58 -18.96 -7.29
C VAL A 76 11.90 -19.11 -6.54
N ASP A 77 13.02 -19.12 -7.26
CA ASP A 77 14.34 -19.21 -6.68
C ASP A 77 14.71 -17.95 -5.89
N ASP A 78 15.67 -18.08 -4.98
CA ASP A 78 16.22 -16.96 -4.22
C ASP A 78 16.81 -15.89 -5.16
N GLY A 79 16.62 -14.62 -4.83
CA GLY A 79 17.21 -13.52 -5.57
C GLY A 79 16.78 -13.46 -7.04
N SER A 80 15.51 -13.73 -7.34
CA SER A 80 14.99 -13.79 -8.72
C SER A 80 14.62 -12.41 -9.27
N PHE A 81 14.26 -11.42 -8.43
CA PHE A 81 13.69 -10.16 -8.89
C PHE A 81 14.47 -8.94 -8.42
N ASP A 82 14.55 -7.92 -9.27
CA ASP A 82 15.17 -6.64 -8.93
C ASP A 82 14.29 -5.81 -8.00
N VAL A 83 12.95 -5.90 -8.19
CA VAL A 83 11.95 -5.20 -7.37
C VAL A 83 10.82 -6.16 -7.03
N VAL A 84 10.44 -6.19 -5.74
CA VAL A 84 9.27 -6.93 -5.26
C VAL A 84 8.24 -5.95 -4.73
N LEU A 85 7.04 -5.96 -5.31
CA LEU A 85 5.90 -5.17 -4.85
C LEU A 85 5.03 -6.00 -3.92
N CYS A 86 4.51 -5.38 -2.86
CA CYS A 86 3.51 -5.98 -1.97
C CYS A 86 2.57 -4.87 -1.50
N LEU A 87 1.49 -4.64 -2.26
CA LEU A 87 0.67 -3.44 -2.14
C LEU A 87 -0.72 -3.74 -1.57
N GLN A 88 -0.97 -3.33 -0.33
CA GLN A 88 -2.23 -3.56 0.40
C GLN A 88 -2.52 -5.06 0.55
N VAL A 89 -1.52 -5.80 1.02
CA VAL A 89 -1.55 -7.26 1.23
C VAL A 89 -1.21 -7.63 2.66
N LEU A 90 -0.18 -6.97 3.26
CA LEU A 90 0.37 -7.37 4.55
C LEU A 90 -0.65 -7.33 5.70
N GLU A 91 -1.68 -6.49 5.60
CA GLU A 91 -2.79 -6.41 6.54
C GLU A 91 -3.68 -7.66 6.58
N HIS A 92 -3.59 -8.51 5.54
CA HIS A 92 -4.38 -9.73 5.35
C HIS A 92 -3.58 -11.01 5.67
N VAL A 93 -2.28 -10.89 5.92
CA VAL A 93 -1.36 -12.04 6.04
C VAL A 93 -1.36 -12.58 7.47
N PRO A 94 -1.59 -13.89 7.68
CA PRO A 94 -1.59 -14.48 9.03
C PRO A 94 -0.25 -14.36 9.76
N ASP A 95 0.87 -14.57 9.06
CA ASP A 95 2.24 -14.41 9.58
C ASP A 95 3.02 -13.35 8.78
N PRO A 96 2.95 -12.06 9.18
CA PRO A 96 3.69 -11.00 8.51
C PRO A 96 5.21 -11.15 8.56
N ALA A 97 5.73 -11.81 9.60
CA ALA A 97 7.16 -12.06 9.72
C ALA A 97 7.66 -13.08 8.68
N ALA A 98 6.90 -14.17 8.49
CA ALA A 98 7.19 -15.13 7.42
C ALA A 98 7.09 -14.47 6.03
N ALA A 99 6.07 -13.63 5.81
CA ALA A 99 5.94 -12.88 4.56
C ALA A 99 7.15 -11.99 4.29
N VAL A 100 7.62 -11.21 5.28
CA VAL A 100 8.80 -10.34 5.09
C VAL A 100 10.08 -11.14 4.81
N ARG A 101 10.26 -12.29 5.48
CA ARG A 101 11.39 -13.20 5.19
C ARG A 101 11.35 -13.70 3.74
N GLU A 102 10.17 -14.03 3.27
CA GLU A 102 9.99 -14.54 1.90
C GLU A 102 10.16 -13.44 0.85
N LEU A 103 9.64 -12.24 1.07
CA LEU A 103 9.91 -11.08 0.21
C LEU A 103 11.41 -10.79 0.12
N ARG A 104 12.15 -10.93 1.26
CA ARG A 104 13.62 -10.77 1.29
C ARG A 104 14.32 -11.88 0.51
N ARG A 105 13.85 -13.12 0.61
CA ARG A 105 14.43 -14.26 -0.10
C ARG A 105 14.38 -14.09 -1.62
N VAL A 106 13.24 -13.64 -2.15
CA VAL A 106 13.02 -13.58 -3.60
C VAL A 106 13.60 -12.32 -4.27
N VAL A 107 13.91 -11.28 -3.50
CA VAL A 107 14.57 -10.08 -4.03
C VAL A 107 16.08 -10.30 -4.14
N LYS A 108 16.69 -9.85 -5.25
CA LYS A 108 18.15 -9.90 -5.50
C LYS A 108 18.92 -9.09 -4.45
N PRO A 109 20.18 -9.45 -4.13
CA PRO A 109 21.07 -8.54 -3.42
C PRO A 109 21.14 -7.17 -4.13
N GLY A 110 21.02 -6.08 -3.38
CA GLY A 110 20.91 -4.72 -3.93
C GLY A 110 19.57 -4.36 -4.56
N GLY A 111 18.66 -5.33 -4.73
CA GLY A 111 17.28 -5.10 -5.14
C GLY A 111 16.43 -4.53 -4.01
N ARG A 112 15.15 -4.24 -4.26
CA ARG A 112 14.30 -3.59 -3.26
C ARG A 112 12.90 -4.18 -3.16
N VAL A 113 12.36 -4.14 -1.95
CA VAL A 113 10.95 -4.40 -1.68
C VAL A 113 10.22 -3.07 -1.52
N LEU A 114 9.13 -2.91 -2.28
CA LEU A 114 8.20 -1.78 -2.20
C LEU A 114 6.88 -2.29 -1.62
N LEU A 115 6.60 -1.94 -0.36
CA LEU A 115 5.40 -2.41 0.32
C LEU A 115 4.50 -1.24 0.71
N SER A 116 3.19 -1.43 0.61
CA SER A 116 2.19 -0.52 1.17
C SER A 116 1.20 -1.30 2.02
N THR A 117 0.87 -0.78 3.20
CA THR A 117 -0.09 -1.41 4.11
C THR A 117 -0.78 -0.37 5.00
N HIS A 118 -1.87 -0.78 5.69
CA HIS A 118 -2.68 0.14 6.47
C HIS A 118 -2.11 0.47 7.85
N GLY A 119 -2.13 1.77 8.17
CA GLY A 119 -2.01 2.29 9.53
C GLY A 119 -3.37 2.39 10.20
N VAL A 120 -3.98 3.58 10.20
CA VAL A 120 -5.34 3.80 10.71
C VAL A 120 -6.33 3.70 9.55
N TYR A 121 -7.10 2.63 9.51
CA TYR A 121 -8.03 2.37 8.41
C TYR A 121 -9.30 1.68 8.91
N PRO A 122 -10.49 1.96 8.32
CA PRO A 122 -11.73 1.25 8.62
C PRO A 122 -11.63 -0.25 8.36
N TYR A 123 -12.40 -1.03 9.13
CA TYR A 123 -12.49 -2.48 8.95
C TYR A 123 -12.94 -2.84 7.53
N HIS A 124 -12.17 -3.72 6.85
CA HIS A 124 -12.46 -4.13 5.48
C HIS A 124 -12.02 -5.59 5.21
N PRO A 125 -12.83 -6.57 5.64
CA PRO A 125 -12.49 -7.99 5.50
C PRO A 125 -12.58 -8.45 4.05
N ASN A 126 -11.44 -8.45 3.35
CA ASN A 126 -11.36 -8.93 1.97
C ASN A 126 -9.95 -9.42 1.64
N PRO A 127 -9.61 -10.69 1.89
CA PRO A 127 -10.46 -11.73 2.50
C PRO A 127 -10.61 -11.63 4.02
N GLU A 128 -9.56 -11.31 4.75
CA GLU A 128 -9.50 -11.11 6.21
C GLU A 128 -8.84 -9.77 6.50
N ASP A 129 -9.10 -9.18 7.66
CA ASP A 129 -8.55 -7.89 8.06
C ASP A 129 -7.89 -8.05 9.43
N LEU A 130 -6.60 -8.36 9.45
CA LEU A 130 -5.88 -8.86 10.62
C LEU A 130 -5.06 -7.76 11.30
N TRP A 131 -4.41 -6.86 10.52
CA TRP A 131 -3.38 -5.98 11.06
C TRP A 131 -3.62 -4.50 10.78
N ARG A 132 -3.20 -3.69 11.74
CA ARG A 132 -2.98 -2.24 11.62
C ARG A 132 -1.60 -1.93 12.15
N TRP A 133 -0.86 -1.15 11.38
CA TRP A 133 0.54 -0.94 11.64
C TRP A 133 0.83 0.45 12.22
N THR A 134 1.88 0.52 13.02
CA THR A 134 2.55 1.77 13.39
C THR A 134 3.83 1.91 12.58
N HIS A 135 4.36 3.12 12.47
CA HIS A 135 5.65 3.38 11.83
C HIS A 135 6.76 2.48 12.41
N SER A 136 6.93 2.50 13.72
CA SER A 136 7.98 1.71 14.40
C SER A 136 7.72 0.20 14.33
N GLY A 137 6.45 -0.22 14.29
CA GLY A 137 6.08 -1.63 14.15
C GLY A 137 6.51 -2.18 12.80
N LEU A 138 6.32 -1.43 11.71
CA LEU A 138 6.79 -1.83 10.38
C LEU A 138 8.31 -1.80 10.26
N ASP A 139 8.97 -0.73 10.73
CA ASP A 139 10.44 -0.65 10.71
C ASP A 139 11.07 -1.86 11.42
N ARG A 140 10.55 -2.18 12.62
CA ARG A 140 11.01 -3.33 13.38
C ARG A 140 10.71 -4.65 12.68
N LEU A 141 9.51 -4.82 12.14
CA LEU A 141 9.12 -6.05 11.43
C LEU A 141 10.11 -6.36 10.29
N PHE A 142 10.48 -5.35 9.50
CA PHE A 142 11.43 -5.53 8.41
C PHE A 142 12.83 -5.85 8.95
N ARG A 143 13.35 -5.05 9.88
CA ARG A 143 14.71 -5.23 10.43
C ARG A 143 14.90 -6.57 11.13
N ASP A 144 13.90 -7.05 11.84
CA ASP A 144 13.98 -8.32 12.57
C ASP A 144 13.84 -9.55 11.64
N ASN A 145 13.33 -9.38 10.40
CA ASN A 145 12.96 -10.48 9.51
C ASN A 145 13.64 -10.42 8.12
N GLY A 146 14.75 -9.73 7.99
CA GLY A 146 15.51 -9.72 6.75
C GLY A 146 16.86 -9.01 6.92
N ASP A 147 17.79 -9.34 6.03
CA ASP A 147 19.06 -8.64 5.92
C ASP A 147 18.90 -7.49 4.92
N TRP A 148 18.73 -6.28 5.43
CA TRP A 148 18.46 -5.07 4.68
C TRP A 148 19.57 -4.04 4.87
N SER A 149 20.13 -3.53 3.80
CA SER A 149 21.08 -2.41 3.84
C SER A 149 20.39 -1.10 4.26
N SER A 150 19.09 -0.96 3.93
CA SER A 150 18.26 0.15 4.42
C SER A 150 16.78 -0.25 4.50
N VAL A 151 16.07 0.34 5.46
CA VAL A 151 14.62 0.28 5.58
C VAL A 151 14.11 1.70 5.80
N SER A 152 13.21 2.15 4.95
CA SER A 152 12.55 3.45 5.03
C SER A 152 11.04 3.25 5.12
N VAL A 153 10.41 3.81 6.14
CA VAL A 153 8.96 3.79 6.34
C VAL A 153 8.45 5.22 6.27
N SER A 154 7.49 5.48 5.41
CA SER A 154 6.89 6.81 5.24
C SER A 154 5.36 6.75 5.28
N ALA A 155 4.72 7.81 5.77
CA ALA A 155 3.27 7.94 5.72
C ALA A 155 2.82 8.29 4.30
N GLY A 156 1.79 7.61 3.79
CA GLY A 156 1.15 7.97 2.53
C GLY A 156 0.43 9.32 2.65
N ALA A 157 -0.69 9.36 3.37
CA ALA A 157 -1.31 10.61 3.82
C ALA A 157 -0.83 10.95 5.24
N GLY A 158 -0.73 12.24 5.54
CA GLY A 158 -0.41 12.71 6.88
C GLY A 158 -1.62 12.68 7.82
N THR A 159 -1.44 13.27 8.99
CA THR A 159 -2.45 13.29 10.06
C THR A 159 -3.76 13.93 9.61
N ALA A 160 -3.72 15.07 8.91
CA ALA A 160 -4.92 15.76 8.46
C ALA A 160 -5.68 14.95 7.40
N GLY A 161 -4.97 14.37 6.42
CA GLY A 161 -5.56 13.49 5.41
C GLY A 161 -6.15 12.23 6.02
N THR A 162 -5.52 11.66 7.06
CA THR A 162 -6.03 10.50 7.79
C THR A 162 -7.34 10.82 8.52
N VAL A 163 -7.39 11.94 9.25
CA VAL A 163 -8.61 12.39 9.94
C VAL A 163 -9.72 12.69 8.93
N ALA A 164 -9.40 13.37 7.83
CA ALA A 164 -10.35 13.64 6.76
C ALA A 164 -10.91 12.35 6.14
N MET A 165 -10.08 11.33 5.94
CA MET A 165 -10.49 10.01 5.45
C MET A 165 -11.47 9.33 6.41
N LEU A 166 -11.20 9.35 7.71
CA LEU A 166 -12.11 8.75 8.71
C LEU A 166 -13.45 9.47 8.74
N ALA A 167 -13.44 10.82 8.68
CA ALA A 167 -14.65 11.62 8.58
C ALA A 167 -15.42 11.33 7.28
N ALA A 168 -14.72 11.19 6.14
CA ALA A 168 -15.32 10.83 4.86
C ALA A 168 -15.99 9.45 4.89
N HIS A 169 -15.39 8.46 5.55
CA HIS A 169 -16.00 7.15 5.75
C HIS A 169 -17.27 7.23 6.61
N LEU A 170 -17.24 8.03 7.68
CA LEU A 170 -18.44 8.26 8.51
C LEU A 170 -19.57 8.90 7.69
N VAL A 171 -19.26 9.94 6.91
CA VAL A 171 -20.22 10.58 6.00
C VAL A 171 -20.80 9.56 5.00
N ASP A 172 -19.95 8.80 4.29
CA ASP A 172 -20.41 7.78 3.33
C ASP A 172 -21.32 6.74 4.00
N LEU A 173 -20.96 6.28 5.22
CA LEU A 173 -21.74 5.32 5.99
C LEU A 173 -23.15 5.84 6.34
N LEU A 174 -23.26 7.09 6.81
CA LEU A 174 -24.53 7.71 7.18
C LEU A 174 -25.43 7.91 5.95
N PHE A 175 -24.87 8.44 4.86
CA PHE A 175 -25.62 8.63 3.62
C PHE A 175 -25.97 7.31 2.92
N LYS A 176 -25.14 6.27 3.04
CA LYS A 176 -25.44 4.93 2.55
C LYS A 176 -26.65 4.34 3.27
N ARG A 177 -26.75 4.49 4.60
CA ARG A 177 -27.92 4.07 5.37
C ARG A 177 -29.20 4.83 4.96
N ALA A 178 -29.09 6.12 4.68
CA ALA A 178 -30.19 6.95 4.18
C ALA A 178 -30.51 6.71 2.69
N ARG A 179 -29.81 5.80 1.98
CA ARG A 179 -29.93 5.56 0.52
C ARG A 179 -29.62 6.80 -0.35
N LEU A 180 -28.87 7.78 0.18
CA LEU A 180 -28.51 9.05 -0.44
C LEU A 180 -27.01 9.14 -0.79
N ARG A 181 -26.36 8.02 -1.10
CA ARG A 181 -24.89 7.91 -1.26
C ARG A 181 -24.30 8.92 -2.26
N ARG A 182 -25.04 9.29 -3.31
CA ARG A 182 -24.57 10.32 -4.27
C ARG A 182 -24.46 11.70 -3.63
N ALA A 183 -25.31 12.03 -2.68
CA ALA A 183 -25.29 13.30 -1.96
C ALA A 183 -24.12 13.41 -0.97
N ALA A 184 -23.47 12.29 -0.56
CA ALA A 184 -22.26 12.30 0.24
C ALA A 184 -21.04 12.87 -0.51
N ARG A 185 -21.00 12.73 -1.85
CA ARG A 185 -19.82 13.02 -2.67
C ARG A 185 -19.21 14.41 -2.49
N PRO A 186 -19.99 15.52 -2.48
CA PRO A 186 -19.40 16.85 -2.28
C PRO A 186 -18.78 17.02 -0.90
N PHE A 187 -19.37 16.42 0.15
CA PHE A 187 -18.82 16.47 1.50
C PHE A 187 -17.53 15.67 1.60
N VAL A 188 -17.48 14.46 1.02
CA VAL A 188 -16.27 13.63 0.94
C VAL A 188 -15.17 14.38 0.17
N ALA A 189 -15.51 15.03 -0.94
CA ALA A 189 -14.54 15.78 -1.73
C ALA A 189 -13.97 16.98 -0.96
N LEU A 190 -14.81 17.70 -0.21
CA LEU A 190 -14.37 18.82 0.63
C LEU A 190 -13.42 18.36 1.75
N LEU A 191 -13.77 17.27 2.46
CA LEU A 191 -12.94 16.67 3.49
C LEU A 191 -11.56 16.26 2.94
N ASN A 192 -11.55 15.52 1.83
CA ASN A 192 -10.30 15.09 1.19
C ASN A 192 -9.45 16.28 0.73
N ALA A 193 -10.07 17.34 0.16
CA ALA A 193 -9.36 18.53 -0.27
C ALA A 193 -8.75 19.29 0.92
N ALA A 194 -9.50 19.43 2.02
CA ALA A 194 -9.02 20.08 3.24
C ALA A 194 -7.87 19.29 3.89
N GLY A 195 -8.01 17.98 4.04
CA GLY A 195 -6.98 17.12 4.62
C GLY A 195 -5.69 17.15 3.79
N GLU A 196 -5.78 17.01 2.47
CA GLU A 196 -4.64 17.10 1.55
C GLU A 196 -3.98 18.49 1.62
N GLY A 197 -4.80 19.56 1.62
CA GLY A 197 -4.30 20.93 1.71
C GLY A 197 -3.51 21.19 2.99
N LEU A 198 -4.01 20.72 4.13
CA LEU A 198 -3.32 20.86 5.43
C LEU A 198 -2.02 20.03 5.48
N ASP A 199 -2.05 18.79 5.01
CA ASP A 199 -0.85 17.94 4.96
C ASP A 199 0.24 18.51 4.04
N ASN A 200 -0.15 19.23 2.98
CA ASN A 200 0.80 19.90 2.09
C ASN A 200 1.32 21.22 2.68
N ALA A 201 0.48 21.96 3.40
CA ALA A 201 0.84 23.25 4.02
C ALA A 201 1.71 23.05 5.27
N ILE A 202 1.57 21.93 5.98
CA ILE A 202 2.24 21.65 7.26
C ILE A 202 2.98 20.32 7.16
N PRO A 203 4.24 20.29 6.67
CA PRO A 203 5.01 19.04 6.46
C PRO A 203 5.16 18.18 7.71
N LEU A 204 5.10 18.77 8.91
CA LEU A 204 5.13 18.05 10.19
C LEU A 204 4.02 17.02 10.31
N LEU A 205 2.85 17.26 9.70
CA LEU A 205 1.70 16.35 9.74
C LEU A 205 1.96 15.01 9.01
N ARG A 206 3.00 14.94 8.19
CA ARG A 206 3.44 13.72 7.48
C ARG A 206 4.56 12.97 8.19
N GLN A 207 5.10 13.53 9.27
CA GLN A 207 6.21 12.94 10.01
C GLN A 207 5.71 12.04 11.14
N PRO A 208 6.46 10.99 11.49
CA PRO A 208 6.15 10.10 12.63
C PRO A 208 6.53 10.78 13.96
N VAL A 209 5.74 11.77 14.37
CA VAL A 209 5.92 12.47 15.64
C VAL A 209 4.83 12.06 16.64
N PRO A 210 5.01 12.26 17.96
CA PRO A 210 3.98 11.97 18.94
C PRO A 210 2.65 12.65 18.60
N GLY A 211 1.57 11.84 18.53
CA GLY A 211 0.24 12.29 18.14
C GLY A 211 -0.05 12.27 16.64
N SER A 212 0.92 11.92 15.78
CA SER A 212 0.67 11.77 14.36
C SER A 212 -0.15 10.51 14.04
N LEU A 213 -0.92 10.59 12.94
CA LEU A 213 -1.68 9.49 12.37
C LEU A 213 -1.28 9.29 10.92
N ALA A 214 -1.32 8.05 10.45
CA ALA A 214 -1.16 7.73 9.04
C ALA A 214 -2.22 6.72 8.61
N ALA A 215 -2.92 7.01 7.51
CA ALA A 215 -3.92 6.11 6.94
C ALA A 215 -3.27 4.83 6.42
N ASN A 216 -2.14 4.97 5.77
CA ASN A 216 -1.31 3.88 5.28
C ASN A 216 0.17 4.28 5.32
N TYR A 217 1.02 3.28 5.26
CA TYR A 217 2.46 3.42 5.17
C TYR A 217 2.98 2.87 3.84
N HIS A 218 4.07 3.47 3.38
CA HIS A 218 4.90 2.96 2.30
C HIS A 218 6.25 2.56 2.89
N VAL A 219 6.69 1.35 2.59
CA VAL A 219 8.00 0.83 3.00
C VAL A 219 8.84 0.60 1.76
N GLU A 220 10.06 1.10 1.78
CA GLU A 220 11.11 0.74 0.84
C GLU A 220 12.24 0.09 1.62
N ALA A 221 12.53 -1.18 1.32
CA ALA A 221 13.60 -1.93 1.95
C ALA A 221 14.57 -2.41 0.86
N ILE A 222 15.84 -2.05 0.99
CA ILE A 222 16.92 -2.43 0.04
C ILE A 222 17.63 -3.64 0.62
N ALA A 223 17.71 -4.72 -0.15
CA ALA A 223 18.38 -5.95 0.24
C ALA A 223 19.90 -5.75 0.34
N SER A 224 20.54 -6.34 1.36
CA SER A 224 21.99 -6.40 1.47
C SER A 224 22.60 -7.31 0.42
#